data_07f7a2ad26bc3dc33ce1f36f2deb19a4
#
_entry.id   07f7a2ad26bc3dc33ce1f36f2deb19a4
#
_cell.length_a   1.000
_cell.length_b   1.000
_cell.length_c   1.000
_cell.angle_alpha   90.00
_cell.angle_beta   90.00
_cell.angle_gamma   90.00
#
_symmetry.space_group_name_H-M   'P 1'
#
loop_
_entity.id
_entity.type
_entity.pdbx_description
1 polymer ?
#
loop_
_entity_poly.entity_id
_entity_poly.type
_entity_poly.pdbx_seq_one_letter_code
_entity_poly.pdbx_strand_id
1 'polypeptide(L)'
;MRQLDLKRLALILAVAVAVIRCGSSTTAPSSVADLSVTSTVVNAHSHTINVTASDQLHAADTTYTTSNAMGHTHTLTLTAGQLSSIAAGGTVTVTSSMSTTTGSHTHDFTFQGKK
;
A
#
# COMPACT_ATOMS: atom_id res chain seq x y z
N MET A 1 24.88 29.72 -44.64
CA MET A 1 23.56 29.12 -44.48
C MET A 1 23.59 27.76 -43.83
N ARG A 2 24.45 26.88 -44.26
CA ARG A 2 24.56 25.53 -43.65
C ARG A 2 25.02 25.57 -42.20
N GLN A 3 25.80 26.50 -41.79
CA GLN A 3 26.28 26.64 -40.43
C GLN A 3 25.18 27.05 -39.44
N LEU A 4 24.19 27.80 -39.90
CA LEU A 4 23.05 28.21 -39.10
C LEU A 4 22.15 27.02 -38.72
N ASP A 5 21.99 26.07 -39.60
CA ASP A 5 21.14 24.88 -39.36
C ASP A 5 21.78 23.95 -38.33
N LEU A 6 23.10 23.80 -38.38
CA LEU A 6 23.83 23.02 -37.37
C LEU A 6 23.73 23.62 -35.96
N LYS A 7 23.77 24.94 -35.87
CA LYS A 7 23.62 25.63 -34.59
C LYS A 7 22.21 25.46 -34.02
N ARG A 8 21.22 25.48 -34.88
CA ARG A 8 19.83 25.25 -34.48
C ARG A 8 19.61 23.82 -34.00
N LEU A 9 20.19 22.86 -34.65
CA LEU A 9 20.11 21.45 -34.29
C LEU A 9 20.76 21.20 -32.93
N ALA A 10 21.92 21.77 -32.69
CA ALA A 10 22.58 21.64 -31.39
C ALA A 10 21.78 22.27 -30.25
N LEU A 11 21.10 23.36 -30.49
CA LEU A 11 20.24 24.00 -29.48
C LEU A 11 19.04 23.16 -29.10
N ILE A 12 18.40 22.53 -30.07
CA ILE A 12 17.24 21.64 -29.82
C ILE A 12 17.68 20.45 -28.98
N LEU A 13 18.80 19.86 -29.24
CA LEU A 13 19.34 18.74 -28.49
C LEU A 13 19.62 19.11 -27.03
N ALA A 14 20.17 20.28 -26.78
CA ALA A 14 20.44 20.74 -25.42
C ALA A 14 19.17 20.96 -24.60
N VAL A 15 18.10 21.45 -25.20
CA VAL A 15 16.80 21.63 -24.54
C VAL A 15 16.17 20.28 -24.17
N ALA A 16 16.22 19.31 -25.05
CA ALA A 16 15.69 17.97 -24.78
C ALA A 16 16.38 17.30 -23.56
N VAL A 17 17.69 17.44 -23.47
CA VAL A 17 18.44 16.91 -22.31
C VAL A 17 18.08 17.60 -21.00
N ALA A 18 17.85 18.89 -21.02
CA ALA A 18 17.44 19.65 -19.83
C ALA A 18 16.07 19.19 -19.31
N VAL A 19 15.12 18.92 -20.18
CA VAL A 19 13.79 18.44 -19.81
C VAL A 19 13.86 17.07 -19.15
N ILE A 20 14.64 16.15 -19.64
CA ILE A 20 14.83 14.82 -19.05
C ILE A 20 15.39 14.91 -17.62
N ARG A 21 16.30 15.81 -17.36
CA ARG A 21 16.86 16.01 -16.02
C ARG A 21 15.84 16.56 -15.02
N CYS A 22 14.98 17.44 -15.42
CA CYS A 22 13.94 17.98 -14.55
C CYS A 22 12.92 16.93 -14.14
N GLY A 23 12.59 15.97 -14.99
CA GLY A 23 11.63 14.90 -14.68
C GLY A 23 12.16 13.85 -13.71
N SER A 24 13.47 13.68 -13.60
CA SER A 24 14.07 12.59 -12.84
C SER A 24 14.58 12.95 -11.44
N SER A 25 14.68 14.22 -11.12
CA SER A 25 15.46 14.64 -9.95
C SER A 25 14.65 15.15 -8.77
N THR A 26 13.33 15.26 -8.84
CA THR A 26 12.64 16.18 -7.94
C THR A 26 11.73 15.55 -6.91
N THR A 27 11.44 14.27 -6.95
CA THR A 27 10.61 13.65 -5.92
C THR A 27 11.09 12.24 -5.63
N ALA A 28 11.69 12.07 -4.46
CA ALA A 28 11.75 10.74 -3.86
C ALA A 28 10.31 10.26 -3.65
N PRO A 29 9.90 9.08 -4.14
CA PRO A 29 8.60 8.53 -3.81
C PRO A 29 8.50 8.39 -2.29
N SER A 30 7.39 8.81 -1.71
CA SER A 30 7.09 8.50 -0.31
C SER A 30 7.19 6.99 -0.12
N SER A 31 8.05 6.54 0.76
CA SER A 31 8.21 5.12 1.03
C SER A 31 6.97 4.62 1.77
N VAL A 32 6.22 3.74 1.14
CA VAL A 32 5.18 2.97 1.81
C VAL A 32 5.85 1.93 2.69
N ALA A 33 5.44 1.82 3.94
CA ALA A 33 6.00 0.86 4.88
C ALA A 33 5.08 -0.34 5.09
N ASP A 34 5.66 -1.48 5.46
CA ASP A 34 4.90 -2.63 5.92
C ASP A 34 4.10 -2.28 7.17
N LEU A 35 2.89 -2.80 7.27
CA LEU A 35 2.01 -2.61 8.42
C LEU A 35 1.78 -3.94 9.14
N SER A 36 1.92 -3.91 10.46
CA SER A 36 1.45 -4.97 11.35
C SER A 36 0.28 -4.42 12.16
N VAL A 37 -0.87 -5.02 12.01
CA VAL A 37 -2.12 -4.52 12.58
C VAL A 37 -2.73 -5.58 13.48
N THR A 38 -3.00 -5.22 14.73
CA THR A 38 -3.69 -6.06 15.69
C THR A 38 -5.17 -5.68 15.72
N SER A 39 -6.01 -6.67 15.74
CA SER A 39 -7.47 -6.51 15.78
C SER A 39 -7.99 -5.99 17.13
N THR A 40 -9.27 -5.65 17.16
CA THR A 40 -10.03 -5.53 18.41
C THR A 40 -9.94 -6.81 19.23
N VAL A 41 -10.03 -6.67 20.55
CA VAL A 41 -10.12 -7.80 21.47
C VAL A 41 -11.57 -8.28 21.53
N VAL A 42 -11.79 -9.55 21.21
CA VAL A 42 -13.10 -10.21 21.31
C VAL A 42 -12.88 -11.56 22.00
N ASN A 43 -13.76 -11.94 22.91
CA ASN A 43 -13.63 -13.19 23.67
C ASN A 43 -12.24 -13.39 24.30
N ALA A 44 -11.66 -12.30 24.84
CA ALA A 44 -10.35 -12.26 25.51
C ALA A 44 -9.13 -12.57 24.62
N HIS A 45 -9.25 -12.43 23.29
CA HIS A 45 -8.09 -12.58 22.39
C HIS A 45 -8.15 -11.59 21.22
N SER A 46 -7.04 -11.48 20.50
CA SER A 46 -6.88 -10.69 19.30
C SER A 46 -6.01 -11.43 18.29
N HIS A 47 -6.03 -10.96 17.06
CA HIS A 47 -5.24 -11.49 15.95
C HIS A 47 -4.42 -10.39 15.30
N THR A 48 -3.37 -10.76 14.58
CA THR A 48 -2.51 -9.85 13.84
C THR A 48 -2.51 -10.16 12.35
N ILE A 49 -2.46 -9.13 11.52
CA ILE A 49 -2.27 -9.20 10.07
C ILE A 49 -1.08 -8.33 9.68
N ASN A 50 -0.27 -8.83 8.77
CA ASN A 50 0.80 -8.07 8.14
C ASN A 50 0.43 -7.75 6.70
N VAL A 51 0.45 -6.46 6.36
CA VAL A 51 0.23 -5.94 5.01
C VAL A 51 1.53 -5.36 4.52
N THR A 52 2.10 -5.94 3.48
CA THR A 52 3.39 -5.48 2.96
C THR A 52 3.25 -4.18 2.15
N ALA A 53 4.33 -3.44 2.04
CA ALA A 53 4.40 -2.28 1.15
C ALA A 53 4.07 -2.68 -0.30
N SER A 54 4.52 -3.86 -0.72
CA SER A 54 4.23 -4.40 -2.05
C SER A 54 2.73 -4.58 -2.29
N ASP A 55 2.00 -5.16 -1.32
CA ASP A 55 0.55 -5.34 -1.42
C ASP A 55 -0.18 -4.00 -1.54
N GLN A 56 0.23 -3.03 -0.73
CA GLN A 56 -0.35 -1.68 -0.76
C GLN A 56 -0.17 -0.99 -2.12
N LEU A 57 0.97 -1.21 -2.77
CA LEU A 57 1.31 -0.61 -4.06
C LEU A 57 0.75 -1.40 -5.25
N HIS A 58 0.48 -2.69 -5.07
CA HIS A 58 0.01 -3.56 -6.16
C HIS A 58 -1.43 -3.28 -6.60
N ALA A 59 -2.23 -2.68 -5.74
CA ALA A 59 -3.60 -2.25 -6.03
C ALA A 59 -4.50 -3.37 -6.60
N ALA A 60 -4.44 -4.56 -6.02
CA ALA A 60 -5.32 -5.68 -6.33
C ALA A 60 -5.99 -6.18 -5.04
N ASP A 61 -7.22 -6.70 -5.15
CA ASP A 61 -7.90 -7.31 -4.01
C ASP A 61 -7.05 -8.44 -3.43
N THR A 62 -6.76 -8.37 -2.14
CA THR A 62 -5.87 -9.31 -1.46
C THR A 62 -6.55 -9.85 -0.20
N THR A 63 -6.57 -11.17 -0.07
CA THR A 63 -7.12 -11.85 1.11
C THR A 63 -5.98 -12.24 2.05
N TYR A 64 -6.14 -11.87 3.30
CA TYR A 64 -5.20 -12.16 4.39
C TYR A 64 -5.78 -13.17 5.35
N THR A 65 -4.93 -14.05 5.85
CA THR A 65 -5.22 -14.91 6.99
C THR A 65 -4.53 -14.35 8.22
N THR A 66 -5.24 -14.26 9.31
CA THR A 66 -4.71 -13.72 10.57
C THR A 66 -3.71 -14.69 11.22
N SER A 67 -2.96 -14.18 12.20
CA SER A 67 -2.22 -15.01 13.13
C SER A 67 -3.19 -16.00 13.84
N ASN A 68 -2.66 -17.14 14.26
CA ASN A 68 -3.40 -18.06 15.11
C ASN A 68 -3.47 -17.51 16.53
N ALA A 69 -4.67 -17.50 17.10
CA ALA A 69 -4.90 -17.22 18.51
C ALA A 69 -6.01 -18.13 19.01
N MET A 70 -5.82 -18.70 20.19
CA MET A 70 -6.76 -19.67 20.81
C MET A 70 -7.19 -20.81 19.85
N GLY A 71 -6.29 -21.26 18.98
CA GLY A 71 -6.48 -22.40 18.09
C GLY A 71 -7.28 -22.12 16.81
N HIS A 72 -7.46 -20.86 16.44
CA HIS A 72 -8.15 -20.51 15.19
C HIS A 72 -7.56 -19.26 14.51
N THR A 73 -7.99 -19.06 13.28
CA THR A 73 -7.64 -17.89 12.43
C THR A 73 -8.92 -17.33 11.84
N HIS A 74 -8.83 -16.12 11.34
CA HIS A 74 -9.84 -15.46 10.49
C HIS A 74 -9.24 -15.07 9.16
N THR A 75 -10.09 -14.76 8.20
CA THR A 75 -9.67 -14.14 6.93
C THR A 75 -10.34 -12.80 6.76
N LEU A 76 -9.71 -11.90 6.02
CA LEU A 76 -10.31 -10.67 5.53
C LEU A 76 -9.72 -10.31 4.17
N THR A 77 -10.49 -9.59 3.39
CA THR A 77 -10.04 -9.10 2.09
C THR A 77 -9.95 -7.58 2.12
N LEU A 78 -8.79 -7.04 1.75
CA LEU A 78 -8.63 -5.64 1.43
C LEU A 78 -8.79 -5.47 -0.08
N THR A 79 -9.70 -4.60 -0.48
CA THR A 79 -9.89 -4.28 -1.90
C THR A 79 -8.73 -3.44 -2.43
N ALA A 80 -8.56 -3.42 -3.75
CA ALA A 80 -7.57 -2.56 -4.41
C ALA A 80 -7.68 -1.09 -3.97
N GLY A 81 -8.91 -0.58 -3.84
CA GLY A 81 -9.16 0.79 -3.38
C GLY A 81 -8.77 1.02 -1.91
N GLN A 82 -9.00 0.05 -1.05
CA GLN A 82 -8.59 0.10 0.36
C GLN A 82 -7.08 0.08 0.51
N LEU A 83 -6.40 -0.80 -0.21
CA LEU A 83 -4.93 -0.86 -0.24
C LEU A 83 -4.32 0.45 -0.75
N SER A 84 -4.90 1.02 -1.81
CA SER A 84 -4.49 2.32 -2.34
C SER A 84 -4.69 3.45 -1.32
N SER A 85 -5.79 3.45 -0.57
CA SER A 85 -6.04 4.43 0.49
C SER A 85 -5.03 4.32 1.63
N ILE A 86 -4.69 3.10 2.03
CA ILE A 86 -3.65 2.84 3.04
C ILE A 86 -2.29 3.33 2.54
N ALA A 87 -1.93 3.02 1.30
CA ALA A 87 -0.68 3.50 0.68
C ALA A 87 -0.59 5.03 0.65
N ALA A 88 -1.71 5.70 0.52
CA ALA A 88 -1.80 7.16 0.57
C ALA A 88 -1.77 7.75 2.00
N GLY A 89 -1.67 6.93 3.03
CA GLY A 89 -1.66 7.36 4.43
C GLY A 89 -3.05 7.43 5.08
N GLY A 90 -4.06 6.90 4.41
CA GLY A 90 -5.44 6.86 4.91
C GLY A 90 -5.68 5.78 5.97
N THR A 91 -6.87 5.80 6.54
CA THR A 91 -7.34 4.82 7.53
C THR A 91 -8.47 3.99 6.95
N VAL A 92 -8.37 2.67 7.08
CA VAL A 92 -9.39 1.72 6.62
C VAL A 92 -9.69 0.73 7.76
N THR A 93 -10.96 0.50 8.05
CA THR A 93 -11.39 -0.54 9.01
C THR A 93 -12.16 -1.62 8.29
N VAL A 94 -11.79 -2.87 8.52
CA VAL A 94 -12.42 -4.06 7.91
C VAL A 94 -12.68 -5.10 8.98
N THR A 95 -13.87 -5.69 8.94
CA THR A 95 -14.26 -6.79 9.81
C THR A 95 -13.84 -8.11 9.18
N SER A 96 -13.29 -9.01 9.98
CA SER A 96 -12.87 -10.34 9.54
C SER A 96 -14.06 -11.28 9.26
N SER A 97 -13.76 -12.42 8.63
CA SER A 97 -14.69 -13.54 8.57
C SER A 97 -15.12 -13.98 9.98
N MET A 98 -16.31 -14.58 10.06
CA MET A 98 -16.77 -15.19 11.30
C MET A 98 -16.00 -16.48 11.57
N SER A 99 -15.64 -16.72 12.82
CA SER A 99 -15.18 -18.02 13.32
C SER A 99 -16.20 -18.58 14.27
N THR A 100 -16.38 -19.89 14.24
CA THR A 100 -17.23 -20.63 15.18
C THR A 100 -16.45 -21.33 16.27
N THR A 101 -15.13 -21.34 16.16
CA THR A 101 -14.24 -21.83 17.22
C THR A 101 -14.24 -20.84 18.37
N THR A 102 -14.33 -21.30 19.59
CA THR A 102 -14.44 -20.48 20.81
C THR A 102 -15.64 -19.53 20.86
N GLY A 103 -16.75 -19.89 20.18
CA GLY A 103 -17.96 -19.07 20.04
C GLY A 103 -17.95 -18.21 18.77
N SER A 104 -19.13 -18.01 18.18
CA SER A 104 -19.24 -17.21 16.96
C SER A 104 -18.83 -15.77 17.20
N HIS A 105 -17.80 -15.32 16.48
CA HIS A 105 -17.29 -13.94 16.60
C HIS A 105 -16.51 -13.49 15.36
N THR A 106 -16.32 -12.20 15.26
CA THR A 106 -15.49 -11.50 14.25
C THR A 106 -14.56 -10.53 14.98
N HIS A 107 -13.56 -10.03 14.27
CA HIS A 107 -12.67 -8.97 14.75
C HIS A 107 -12.61 -7.82 13.75
N ASP A 108 -12.47 -6.60 14.25
CA ASP A 108 -12.22 -5.43 13.42
C ASP A 108 -10.72 -5.11 13.38
N PHE A 109 -10.23 -4.83 12.18
CA PHE A 109 -8.86 -4.42 11.91
C PHE A 109 -8.87 -3.00 11.38
N THR A 110 -8.17 -2.09 12.04
CA THR A 110 -8.01 -0.72 11.58
C THR A 110 -6.58 -0.53 11.05
N PHE A 111 -6.48 -0.32 9.76
CA PHE A 111 -5.23 -0.10 9.04
C PHE A 111 -5.00 1.40 8.91
N GLN A 112 -3.91 1.90 9.46
CA GLN A 112 -3.46 3.27 9.33
C GLN A 112 -2.21 3.31 8.48
N GLY A 113 -2.30 3.88 7.28
CA GLY A 113 -1.16 4.04 6.39
C GLY A 113 -0.05 4.89 7.01
N LYS A 114 1.18 4.53 6.72
CA LYS A 114 2.38 5.27 7.14
C LYS A 114 3.04 5.86 5.90
N LYS A 115 3.29 7.15 5.97
CA LYS A 115 4.07 7.89 4.96
C LYS A 115 5.31 8.45 5.58
#